data_c3a0ce4ef9ac61ded8e15b141ec1e87d
#
_entry.id   c3a0ce4ef9ac61ded8e15b141ec1e87d
#
_cell.length_a   1.000
_cell.length_b   1.000
_cell.length_c   1.000
_cell.angle_alpha   90.00
_cell.angle_beta   90.00
_cell.angle_gamma   90.00
#
_symmetry.space_group_name_H-M   'P 1'
#
loop_
_entity.id
_entity.type
_entity.pdbx_description
1 polymer ?
#
loop_
_entity_poly.entity_id
_entity_poly.type
_entity_poly.pdbx_seq_one_letter_code
_entity_poly.pdbx_strand_id
1 'polypeptide(L)'
;MDKLLKEVPEFNIKLDPVGIMRNMKDDPYEIMKRYANRIAHFHAKDIFRYGDDGWEIEPIVGMGQLKWNVMLGMLWNVGYDGYIIIEPHGDVWAEPENRWKHIVLAKRHLEQYMIR
;
A
#
# COMPACT_ATOMS: atom_id res chain seq x y z
N MET A 1 10.22 -12.02 4.92
CA MET A 1 8.99 -11.71 5.67
C MET A 1 8.19 -12.94 6.04
N ASP A 2 7.94 -13.83 5.11
CA ASP A 2 7.12 -15.03 5.37
C ASP A 2 7.68 -15.89 6.50
N LYS A 3 8.99 -16.14 6.47
CA LYS A 3 9.66 -16.93 7.50
C LYS A 3 9.52 -16.28 8.89
N LEU A 4 9.76 -14.97 8.97
CA LEU A 4 9.66 -14.23 10.23
C LEU A 4 8.23 -14.29 10.79
N LEU A 5 7.24 -14.10 9.95
CA LEU A 5 5.85 -14.10 10.36
C LEU A 5 5.38 -15.47 10.84
N LYS A 6 5.92 -16.55 10.26
CA LYS A 6 5.62 -17.90 10.68
C LYS A 6 6.28 -18.26 12.02
N GLU A 7 7.53 -17.82 12.21
CA GLU A 7 8.33 -18.17 13.39
C GLU A 7 8.01 -17.32 14.60
N VAL A 8 7.51 -16.08 14.41
CA VAL A 8 7.19 -15.14 15.48
C VAL A 8 5.71 -14.76 15.41
N PRO A 9 4.81 -15.57 15.97
CA PRO A 9 3.36 -15.34 15.83
C PRO A 9 2.86 -14.01 16.37
N GLU A 10 3.52 -13.44 17.37
CA GLU A 10 3.14 -12.15 17.95
C GLU A 10 3.64 -10.94 17.14
N PHE A 11 4.43 -11.17 16.10
CA PHE A 11 5.01 -10.09 15.30
C PHE A 11 3.94 -9.48 14.37
N ASN A 12 3.72 -8.18 14.51
CA ASN A 12 2.82 -7.43 13.63
C ASN A 12 3.62 -6.70 12.57
N ILE A 13 2.99 -6.45 11.43
CA ILE A 13 3.68 -5.87 10.29
C ILE A 13 3.15 -4.48 9.93
N LYS A 14 4.05 -3.67 9.41
CA LYS A 14 3.76 -2.44 8.70
C LYS A 14 3.80 -2.81 7.21
N LEU A 15 2.66 -2.80 6.55
CA LEU A 15 2.59 -3.22 5.17
C LEU A 15 2.65 -2.02 4.23
N ASP A 16 3.63 -2.06 3.34
CA ASP A 16 3.81 -1.13 2.24
C ASP A 16 3.84 -1.96 0.95
N PRO A 17 2.74 -1.98 0.18
CA PRO A 17 2.67 -2.87 -0.99
C PRO A 17 3.73 -2.58 -2.04
N VAL A 18 4.09 -1.31 -2.24
CA VAL A 18 5.14 -0.95 -3.21
C VAL A 18 6.51 -1.43 -2.70
N GLY A 19 6.76 -1.28 -1.40
CA GLY A 19 7.99 -1.77 -0.78
C GLY A 19 8.14 -3.28 -0.90
N ILE A 20 7.04 -4.02 -0.76
CA ILE A 20 7.06 -5.48 -0.95
C ILE A 20 7.46 -5.83 -2.38
N MET A 21 6.88 -5.14 -3.35
CA MET A 21 7.20 -5.39 -4.77
C MET A 21 8.66 -5.08 -5.11
N ARG A 22 9.19 -3.97 -4.60
CA ARG A 22 10.54 -3.50 -4.92
C ARG A 22 11.63 -4.21 -4.15
N ASN A 23 11.48 -4.24 -2.84
CA ASN A 23 12.57 -4.65 -1.94
C ASN A 23 12.57 -6.16 -1.72
N MET A 24 11.42 -6.77 -1.68
CA MET A 24 11.26 -8.21 -1.45
C MET A 24 10.98 -8.99 -2.70
N LYS A 25 10.65 -8.31 -3.80
CA LYS A 25 10.25 -8.91 -5.08
C LYS A 25 9.14 -9.94 -4.88
N ASP A 26 8.21 -9.60 -4.01
CA ASP A 26 7.10 -10.46 -3.63
C ASP A 26 5.78 -9.84 -4.08
N ASP A 27 4.70 -10.59 -3.99
CA ASP A 27 3.36 -10.14 -4.35
C ASP A 27 2.65 -9.63 -3.11
N PRO A 28 2.30 -8.33 -3.04
CA PRO A 28 1.63 -7.79 -1.86
C PRO A 28 0.28 -8.45 -1.58
N TYR A 29 -0.45 -8.88 -2.61
CA TYR A 29 -1.72 -9.57 -2.42
C TYR A 29 -1.53 -10.92 -1.76
N GLU A 30 -0.47 -11.64 -2.11
CA GLU A 30 -0.15 -12.92 -1.49
C GLU A 30 0.22 -12.76 -0.02
N ILE A 31 1.02 -11.73 0.30
CA ILE A 31 1.37 -11.41 1.68
C ILE A 31 0.11 -11.03 2.47
N MET A 32 -0.76 -10.21 1.90
CA MET A 32 -2.03 -9.84 2.54
C MET A 32 -2.94 -11.04 2.74
N LYS A 33 -3.02 -11.92 1.75
CA LYS A 33 -3.83 -13.14 1.86
C LYS A 33 -3.43 -13.97 3.08
N ARG A 34 -2.14 -14.09 3.33
CA ARG A 34 -1.62 -14.90 4.44
C ARG A 34 -1.64 -14.18 5.78
N TYR A 35 -1.37 -12.88 5.78
CA TYR A 35 -1.04 -12.15 7.01
C TYR A 35 -1.85 -10.88 7.23
N ALA A 36 -2.98 -10.70 6.55
CA ALA A 36 -3.78 -9.47 6.70
C ALA A 36 -4.16 -9.20 8.17
N ASN A 37 -4.45 -10.25 8.93
CA ASN A 37 -4.82 -10.12 10.34
C ASN A 37 -3.67 -9.68 11.24
N ARG A 38 -2.47 -9.57 10.72
CA ARG A 38 -1.28 -9.15 11.49
C ARG A 38 -0.77 -7.78 11.09
N ILE A 39 -1.50 -7.09 10.21
CA ILE A 39 -1.13 -5.74 9.79
C ILE A 39 -1.50 -4.76 10.89
N ALA A 40 -0.51 -4.01 11.38
CA ALA A 40 -0.70 -2.96 12.37
C ALA A 40 -0.74 -1.58 11.75
N HIS A 41 0.01 -1.38 10.66
CA HIS A 41 0.04 -0.13 9.90
C HIS A 41 0.01 -0.44 8.41
N PHE A 42 -0.76 0.32 7.67
CA PHE A 42 -0.89 0.13 6.23
C PHE A 42 -0.52 1.44 5.53
N HIS A 43 0.51 1.37 4.68
CA HIS A 43 0.99 2.53 3.92
C HIS A 43 0.45 2.50 2.51
N ALA A 44 -0.23 3.56 2.13
CA ALA A 44 -0.80 3.71 0.81
C ALA A 44 0.20 4.43 -0.10
N LYS A 45 0.77 3.65 -1.00
CA LYS A 45 1.60 4.11 -2.11
C LYS A 45 1.12 3.41 -3.36
N ASP A 46 1.39 3.99 -4.51
CA ASP A 46 1.05 3.35 -5.77
C ASP A 46 2.25 3.26 -6.69
N ILE A 47 2.11 2.46 -7.72
CA ILE A 47 3.18 2.22 -8.68
C ILE A 47 2.56 1.94 -10.04
N PHE A 48 3.24 2.39 -11.09
CA PHE A 48 2.91 2.03 -12.45
C PHE A 48 4.19 1.61 -13.17
N ARG A 49 4.19 0.39 -13.68
CA ARG A 49 5.29 -0.18 -14.45
C ARG A 49 4.82 -0.49 -15.85
N TYR A 50 5.64 -0.18 -16.83
CA TYR A 50 5.30 -0.47 -18.22
C TYR A 50 6.54 -0.92 -18.98
N GLY A 51 6.37 -1.94 -19.82
CA GLY A 51 7.46 -2.51 -20.59
C GLY A 51 8.31 -3.46 -19.77
N ASP A 52 9.44 -3.85 -20.33
CA ASP A 52 10.36 -4.82 -19.76
C ASP A 52 11.75 -4.24 -19.44
N ASP A 53 11.87 -2.90 -19.53
CA ASP A 53 13.13 -2.18 -19.29
C ASP A 53 13.28 -1.66 -17.86
N GLY A 54 12.33 -1.98 -16.98
CA GLY A 54 12.35 -1.55 -15.60
C GLY A 54 11.80 -0.14 -15.36
N TRP A 55 11.19 0.45 -16.38
CA TRP A 55 10.60 1.79 -16.22
C TRP A 55 9.41 1.76 -15.27
N GLU A 56 9.39 2.69 -14.31
CA GLU A 56 8.28 2.82 -13.37
C GLU A 56 8.16 4.24 -12.84
N ILE A 57 6.95 4.58 -12.41
CA ILE A 57 6.67 5.82 -11.70
C ILE A 57 5.91 5.51 -10.40
N GLU A 58 5.90 6.48 -9.50
CA GLU A 58 5.08 6.43 -8.28
C GLU A 58 3.98 7.50 -8.41
N PRO A 59 2.85 7.16 -9.04
CA PRO A 59 1.76 8.10 -9.21
C PRO A 59 0.98 8.31 -7.92
N ILE A 60 0.05 9.24 -7.95
CA ILE A 60 -0.90 9.44 -6.86
C ILE A 60 -1.64 8.13 -6.60
N VAL A 61 -1.84 7.80 -5.32
CA VAL A 61 -2.61 6.62 -4.93
C VAL A 61 -3.97 6.62 -5.62
N GLY A 62 -4.25 5.53 -6.30
CA GLY A 62 -5.45 5.39 -7.13
C GLY A 62 -5.21 5.57 -8.61
N MET A 63 -4.04 6.06 -9.00
CA MET A 63 -3.69 6.31 -10.40
C MET A 63 -2.62 5.34 -10.92
N GLY A 64 -2.31 4.31 -10.16
CA GLY A 64 -1.35 3.28 -10.55
C GLY A 64 -2.00 1.94 -10.82
N GLN A 65 -1.23 0.88 -10.61
CA GLN A 65 -1.64 -0.49 -10.92
C GLN A 65 -2.21 -1.24 -9.73
N LEU A 66 -2.05 -0.73 -8.52
CA LEU A 66 -2.58 -1.41 -7.35
C LEU A 66 -4.08 -1.23 -7.25
N LYS A 67 -4.77 -2.32 -6.92
CA LYS A 67 -6.24 -2.32 -6.81
C LYS A 67 -6.63 -2.00 -5.38
N TRP A 68 -6.83 -0.72 -5.09
CA TRP A 68 -7.12 -0.24 -3.75
C TRP A 68 -8.46 -0.75 -3.22
N ASN A 69 -9.46 -0.92 -4.09
CA ASN A 69 -10.73 -1.53 -3.72
C ASN A 69 -10.52 -2.95 -3.19
N VAL A 70 -9.66 -3.73 -3.83
CA VAL A 70 -9.36 -5.10 -3.39
C VAL A 70 -8.56 -5.10 -2.10
N MET A 71 -7.51 -4.28 -2.01
CA MET A 71 -6.67 -4.23 -0.82
C MET A 71 -7.46 -3.80 0.42
N LEU A 72 -8.27 -2.74 0.30
CA LEU A 72 -9.09 -2.31 1.43
C LEU A 72 -10.15 -3.36 1.77
N GLY A 73 -10.72 -4.01 0.77
CA GLY A 73 -11.63 -5.13 0.99
C GLY A 73 -10.98 -6.25 1.81
N MET A 74 -9.74 -6.57 1.52
CA MET A 74 -8.99 -7.59 2.28
C MET A 74 -8.76 -7.16 3.73
N LEU A 75 -8.46 -5.88 3.95
CA LEU A 75 -8.30 -5.33 5.30
C LEU A 75 -9.61 -5.37 6.08
N TRP A 76 -10.71 -4.94 5.46
CA TRP A 76 -12.02 -4.95 6.12
C TRP A 76 -12.47 -6.36 6.45
N ASN A 77 -12.11 -7.33 5.62
CA ASN A 77 -12.50 -8.72 5.82
C ASN A 77 -11.91 -9.33 7.10
N VAL A 78 -10.77 -8.84 7.55
CA VAL A 78 -10.13 -9.29 8.80
C VAL A 78 -10.37 -8.34 9.97
N GLY A 79 -11.23 -7.33 9.78
CA GLY A 79 -11.57 -6.38 10.84
C GLY A 79 -10.47 -5.38 11.15
N TYR A 80 -9.64 -5.03 10.16
CA TYR A 80 -8.61 -4.02 10.36
C TYR A 80 -9.22 -2.69 10.78
N ASP A 81 -8.72 -2.14 11.88
CA ASP A 81 -9.18 -0.85 12.42
C ASP A 81 -8.06 0.16 12.62
N GLY A 82 -6.88 -0.13 12.08
CA GLY A 82 -5.73 0.77 12.15
C GLY A 82 -5.78 1.88 11.12
N TYR A 83 -4.71 2.65 11.07
CA TYR A 83 -4.60 3.77 10.14
C TYR A 83 -4.19 3.30 8.76
N ILE A 84 -4.67 4.04 7.76
CA ILE A 84 -4.15 3.98 6.40
C ILE A 84 -3.39 5.27 6.19
N ILE A 85 -2.08 5.15 5.99
CA ILE A 85 -1.17 6.28 5.93
C ILE A 85 -0.86 6.56 4.47
N ILE A 86 -1.26 7.74 3.99
CA ILE A 86 -0.92 8.18 2.64
C ILE A 86 0.50 8.74 2.67
N GLU A 87 1.37 8.15 1.86
CA GLU A 87 2.77 8.54 1.82
C GLU A 87 3.16 9.01 0.42
N PRO A 88 3.16 10.35 0.17
CA PRO A 88 3.65 10.88 -1.09
C PRO A 88 5.13 10.55 -1.23
N HIS A 89 5.49 9.95 -2.35
CA HIS A 89 6.86 9.47 -2.57
C HIS A 89 7.29 9.74 -4.00
N GLY A 90 8.59 9.77 -4.21
CA GLY A 90 9.18 10.07 -5.50
C GLY A 90 9.48 11.55 -5.67
N ASP A 91 10.25 11.87 -6.71
CA ASP A 91 10.80 13.22 -6.91
C ASP A 91 9.72 14.29 -7.06
N VAL A 92 8.64 13.96 -7.78
CA VAL A 92 7.57 14.93 -8.02
C VAL A 92 6.76 15.20 -6.76
N TRP A 93 6.37 14.14 -6.05
CA TRP A 93 5.45 14.24 -4.92
C TRP A 93 6.14 14.55 -3.60
N ALA A 94 7.46 14.51 -3.54
CA ALA A 94 8.22 14.94 -2.39
C ALA A 94 8.27 16.46 -2.24
N GLU A 95 8.07 17.20 -3.32
CA GLU A 95 7.99 18.66 -3.27
C GLU A 95 6.75 19.10 -2.47
N PRO A 96 6.87 20.08 -1.56
CA PRO A 96 5.77 20.45 -0.65
C PRO A 96 4.45 20.77 -1.35
N GLU A 97 4.49 21.50 -2.45
CA GLU A 97 3.28 21.88 -3.20
C GLU A 97 2.58 20.66 -3.80
N ASN A 98 3.35 19.75 -4.36
CA ASN A 98 2.82 18.54 -4.99
C ASN A 98 2.39 17.52 -3.95
N ARG A 99 3.06 17.47 -2.81
CA ARG A 99 2.70 16.57 -1.72
C ARG A 99 1.26 16.80 -1.26
N TRP A 100 0.86 18.05 -1.13
CA TRP A 100 -0.51 18.38 -0.72
C TRP A 100 -1.53 17.89 -1.74
N LYS A 101 -1.24 18.10 -3.03
CA LYS A 101 -2.10 17.63 -4.11
C LYS A 101 -2.26 16.12 -4.07
N HIS A 102 -1.16 15.42 -3.86
CA HIS A 102 -1.17 13.95 -3.75
C HIS A 102 -2.09 13.52 -2.61
N ILE A 103 -1.91 14.10 -1.43
CA ILE A 103 -2.68 13.74 -0.24
C ILE A 103 -4.18 13.94 -0.49
N VAL A 104 -4.57 15.06 -1.05
CA VAL A 104 -5.98 15.36 -1.31
C VAL A 104 -6.61 14.35 -2.27
N LEU A 105 -5.95 14.08 -3.39
CA LEU A 105 -6.48 13.16 -4.39
C LEU A 105 -6.46 11.70 -3.93
N ALA A 106 -5.41 11.30 -3.24
CA ALA A 106 -5.31 9.96 -2.66
C ALA A 106 -6.43 9.74 -1.63
N LYS A 107 -6.65 10.71 -0.77
CA LYS A 107 -7.71 10.64 0.24
C LYS A 107 -9.07 10.48 -0.42
N ARG A 108 -9.38 11.27 -1.43
CA ARG A 108 -10.65 11.17 -2.16
C ARG A 108 -10.85 9.78 -2.75
N HIS A 109 -9.79 9.22 -3.33
CA HIS A 109 -9.87 7.89 -3.92
C HIS A 109 -10.14 6.82 -2.86
N LEU A 110 -9.38 6.85 -1.77
CA LEU A 110 -9.48 5.84 -0.72
C LEU A 110 -10.79 5.92 0.07
N GLU A 111 -11.31 7.12 0.27
CA GLU A 111 -12.56 7.32 1.03
C GLU A 111 -13.76 6.58 0.44
N GLN A 112 -13.75 6.28 -0.84
CA GLN A 112 -14.81 5.50 -1.48
C GLN A 112 -14.99 4.13 -0.82
N TYR A 113 -13.95 3.61 -0.24
CA TYR A 113 -13.93 2.25 0.30
C TYR A 113 -13.87 2.23 1.83
N MET A 114 -13.94 3.38 2.46
CA MET A 114 -13.84 3.50 3.92
C MET A 114 -15.23 3.44 4.56
N ILE A 115 -15.31 2.71 5.67
CA ILE A 115 -16.51 2.67 6.51
C ILE A 115 -16.41 3.83 7.50
N ARG A 116 -17.47 4.58 7.62
CA ARG A 116 -17.52 5.72 8.54
C ARG A 116 -18.56 5.50 9.64
#